data_17e061b9ac85bc0355481b12c4e0eb58
#
_entry.id   17e061b9ac85bc0355481b12c4e0eb58
#
_cell.length_a   1.000
_cell.length_b   1.000
_cell.length_c   1.000
_cell.angle_alpha   90.00
_cell.angle_beta   90.00
_cell.angle_gamma   90.00
#
_symmetry.space_group_name_H-M   'P 1'
#
loop_
_entity.id
_entity.type
_entity.pdbx_description
1 polymer ?
#
loop_
_entity_poly.entity_id
_entity_poly.type
_entity_poly.pdbx_seq_one_letter_code
_entity_poly.pdbx_strand_id
1 'polypeptide(L)'
;MWLHPALARAATCPNLNVHPGITTLIVQGDYGEKDQASKAYVVSLQDAIKKSQNFCYVDDVRAATYALDVAGVDIDEEHERAALSVVVVSERGMLITHWVRISSVDNVGKNGQDDLHKMDRAIQRAKRR
;
A
#
# COMPACT_ATOMS: atom_id res chain seq x y z
N MET A 1 -23.42 -18.62 -10.73
CA MET A 1 -23.02 -18.36 -10.62
C MET A 1 -22.09 -18.06 -9.96
N TRP A 2 -21.53 -18.13 -10.20
CA TRP A 2 -20.53 -17.92 -9.53
C TRP A 2 -19.89 -16.80 -9.93
N LEU A 3 -20.25 -15.76 -9.62
CA LEU A 3 -19.49 -14.70 -9.75
C LEU A 3 -18.26 -14.90 -9.11
N HIS A 4 -17.27 -14.81 -9.82
CA HIS A 4 -15.97 -14.93 -9.31
C HIS A 4 -15.70 -13.79 -8.39
N PRO A 5 -15.50 -14.02 -7.09
CA PRO A 5 -15.19 -12.93 -6.16
C PRO A 5 -13.98 -12.12 -6.59
N ALA A 6 -12.97 -12.78 -7.18
CA ALA A 6 -11.80 -12.09 -7.67
C ALA A 6 -12.14 -11.12 -8.79
N LEU A 7 -13.05 -11.50 -9.69
CA LEU A 7 -13.45 -10.65 -10.78
C LEU A 7 -14.26 -9.45 -10.28
N ALA A 8 -15.14 -9.66 -9.32
CA ALA A 8 -15.93 -8.59 -8.74
C ALA A 8 -15.04 -7.57 -8.03
N ARG A 9 -14.02 -8.02 -7.28
CA ARG A 9 -13.10 -7.11 -6.61
C ARG A 9 -12.24 -6.35 -7.59
N ALA A 10 -11.79 -7.02 -8.64
CA ALA A 10 -10.99 -6.36 -9.66
C ALA A 10 -11.77 -5.25 -10.35
N ALA A 11 -13.10 -5.36 -10.43
CA ALA A 11 -13.93 -4.34 -11.03
C ALA A 11 -14.00 -3.06 -10.20
N THR A 12 -13.43 -3.02 -8.98
CA THR A 12 -13.44 -1.82 -8.16
C THR A 12 -12.30 -0.85 -8.45
N CYS A 13 -11.42 -1.16 -9.40
CA CYS A 13 -10.37 -0.23 -9.78
C CYS A 13 -10.96 0.96 -10.53
N PRO A 14 -10.94 2.17 -9.96
CA PRO A 14 -11.65 3.29 -10.58
C PRO A 14 -10.99 3.84 -11.82
N ASN A 15 -9.65 3.72 -11.93
CA ASN A 15 -8.90 4.37 -13.01
C ASN A 15 -8.34 3.41 -14.05
N LEU A 16 -8.52 2.11 -13.84
CA LEU A 16 -7.92 1.11 -14.72
C LEU A 16 -8.94 0.04 -15.08
N ASN A 17 -8.89 -0.41 -16.32
CA ASN A 17 -9.61 -1.61 -16.70
C ASN A 17 -8.84 -2.80 -16.20
N VAL A 18 -9.49 -3.68 -15.47
CA VAL A 18 -8.83 -4.86 -14.95
C VAL A 18 -8.61 -5.88 -16.05
N HIS A 19 -7.38 -6.27 -16.25
CA HIS A 19 -7.00 -7.25 -17.25
C HIS A 19 -5.77 -8.01 -16.78
N PRO A 20 -5.45 -9.13 -17.40
CA PRO A 20 -4.23 -9.85 -17.06
C PRO A 20 -3.01 -8.94 -17.21
N GLY A 21 -2.13 -8.98 -16.25
CA GLY A 21 -0.91 -8.17 -16.25
C GLY A 21 -0.99 -6.89 -15.45
N ILE A 22 -2.19 -6.45 -15.04
CA ILE A 22 -2.27 -5.29 -14.19
C ILE A 22 -1.80 -5.66 -12.79
N THR A 23 -1.05 -4.76 -12.16
CA THR A 23 -0.52 -4.98 -10.83
C THR A 23 -1.53 -4.54 -9.78
N THR A 24 -1.93 -5.45 -8.93
CA THR A 24 -2.87 -5.17 -7.84
C THR A 24 -2.12 -5.09 -6.52
N LEU A 25 -2.53 -4.15 -5.68
CA LEU A 25 -1.88 -3.90 -4.40
C LEU A 25 -2.88 -3.85 -3.28
N ILE A 26 -2.47 -4.34 -2.11
CA ILE A 26 -3.21 -4.15 -0.88
C ILE A 26 -2.28 -3.55 0.16
N VAL A 27 -2.80 -2.72 1.04
CA VAL A 27 -2.06 -2.15 2.16
C VAL A 27 -2.72 -2.60 3.45
N GLN A 28 -1.94 -3.26 4.30
CA GLN A 28 -2.39 -3.73 5.60
C GLN A 28 -1.63 -3.00 6.68
N GLY A 29 -2.32 -2.56 7.72
CA GLY A 29 -1.70 -1.81 8.81
C GLY A 29 -1.76 -2.58 10.12
N ASP A 30 -0.66 -2.53 10.88
CA ASP A 30 -0.56 -3.08 12.22
C ASP A 30 -0.05 -1.97 13.14
N TYR A 31 -0.94 -1.36 13.87
CA TYR A 31 -0.64 -0.24 14.75
C TYR A 31 -1.71 -0.15 15.84
N GLY A 32 -1.42 0.59 16.91
CA GLY A 32 -2.36 0.76 18.02
C GLY A 32 -3.56 1.60 17.66
N GLU A 33 -4.65 1.44 18.41
CA GLU A 33 -5.88 2.17 18.15
C GLU A 33 -5.71 3.69 18.23
N LYS A 34 -4.75 4.13 19.03
CA LYS A 34 -4.49 5.55 19.25
C LYS A 34 -3.41 6.11 18.34
N ASP A 35 -2.84 5.26 17.47
CA ASP A 35 -1.73 5.68 16.60
C ASP A 35 -2.27 6.41 15.38
N GLN A 36 -2.70 7.65 15.57
CA GLN A 36 -3.35 8.44 14.52
C GLN A 36 -2.41 8.73 13.35
N ALA A 37 -1.14 8.98 13.62
CA ALA A 37 -0.18 9.24 12.56
C ALA A 37 0.07 8.00 11.70
N SER A 38 0.14 6.83 12.32
CA SER A 38 0.28 5.56 11.59
C SER A 38 -0.94 5.30 10.71
N LYS A 39 -2.13 5.50 11.27
CA LYS A 39 -3.38 5.32 10.53
C LYS A 39 -3.47 6.28 9.35
N ALA A 40 -3.11 7.54 9.56
CA ALA A 40 -3.12 8.55 8.50
C ALA A 40 -2.17 8.17 7.36
N TYR A 41 -1.01 7.62 7.69
CA TYR A 41 -0.05 7.17 6.67
C TYR A 41 -0.64 6.02 5.84
N VAL A 42 -1.23 5.02 6.49
CA VAL A 42 -1.84 3.89 5.78
C VAL A 42 -2.93 4.38 4.83
N VAL A 43 -3.81 5.26 5.30
CA VAL A 43 -4.88 5.83 4.47
C VAL A 43 -4.29 6.60 3.29
N SER A 44 -3.24 7.40 3.53
CA SER A 44 -2.59 8.15 2.47
C SER A 44 -1.98 7.25 1.40
N LEU A 45 -1.35 6.16 1.82
CA LEU A 45 -0.76 5.21 0.87
C LEU A 45 -1.85 4.50 0.07
N GLN A 46 -2.94 4.10 0.72
CA GLN A 46 -4.10 3.51 0.04
C GLN A 46 -4.68 4.47 -0.99
N ASP A 47 -4.85 5.74 -0.62
CA ASP A 47 -5.39 6.76 -1.52
C ASP A 47 -4.46 7.01 -2.70
N ALA A 48 -3.15 7.04 -2.47
CA ALA A 48 -2.17 7.22 -3.53
C ALA A 48 -2.27 6.09 -4.56
N ILE A 49 -2.41 4.86 -4.08
CA ILE A 49 -2.58 3.70 -4.96
C ILE A 49 -3.88 3.80 -5.75
N LYS A 50 -4.98 4.17 -5.09
CA LYS A 50 -6.28 4.30 -5.75
C LYS A 50 -6.29 5.36 -6.84
N LYS A 51 -5.50 6.41 -6.69
CA LYS A 51 -5.38 7.49 -7.67
C LYS A 51 -4.34 7.20 -8.75
N SER A 52 -3.52 6.18 -8.53
CA SER A 52 -2.48 5.82 -9.47
C SER A 52 -3.06 5.23 -10.75
N GLN A 53 -2.40 5.47 -11.87
CA GLN A 53 -2.77 4.86 -13.14
C GLN A 53 -2.02 3.56 -13.39
N ASN A 54 -1.05 3.23 -12.55
CA ASN A 54 -0.20 2.06 -12.74
C ASN A 54 -0.61 0.86 -11.90
N PHE A 55 -1.39 1.10 -10.85
CA PHE A 55 -1.75 0.07 -9.89
C PHE A 55 -3.23 0.08 -9.60
N CYS A 56 -3.74 -1.07 -9.21
CA CYS A 56 -5.11 -1.22 -8.77
C CYS A 56 -5.13 -1.61 -7.29
N TYR A 57 -5.79 -0.82 -6.46
CA TYR A 57 -5.95 -1.17 -5.06
C TYR A 57 -7.05 -2.22 -4.91
N VAL A 58 -6.77 -3.28 -4.16
CA VAL A 58 -7.76 -4.33 -3.88
C VAL A 58 -7.95 -4.48 -2.37
N ASP A 59 -9.11 -4.97 -1.97
CA ASP A 59 -9.45 -5.12 -0.56
C ASP A 59 -9.16 -6.52 0.00
N ASP A 60 -8.81 -7.46 -0.87
CA ASP A 60 -8.57 -8.84 -0.46
C ASP A 60 -7.14 -9.22 -0.83
N VAL A 61 -6.40 -9.69 0.16
CA VAL A 61 -5.02 -10.10 -0.04
C VAL A 61 -4.88 -11.19 -1.11
N ARG A 62 -5.90 -12.03 -1.26
CA ARG A 62 -5.88 -13.09 -2.27
C ARG A 62 -5.95 -12.57 -3.70
N ALA A 63 -6.47 -11.36 -3.86
CA ALA A 63 -6.56 -10.72 -5.18
C ALA A 63 -5.35 -9.84 -5.47
N ALA A 64 -4.43 -9.69 -4.53
CA ALA A 64 -3.29 -8.80 -4.65
C ALA A 64 -2.07 -9.51 -5.23
N THR A 65 -1.40 -8.86 -6.17
CA THR A 65 -0.09 -9.31 -6.66
C THR A 65 0.99 -9.02 -5.63
N TYR A 66 0.85 -7.89 -4.93
CA TYR A 66 1.76 -7.50 -3.85
C TYR A 66 0.99 -7.00 -2.65
N ALA A 67 1.53 -7.27 -1.47
CA ALA A 67 0.97 -6.75 -0.22
C ALA A 67 2.00 -5.85 0.45
N LEU A 68 1.54 -4.70 0.92
CA LEU A 68 2.33 -3.76 1.69
C LEU A 68 1.89 -3.91 3.14
N ASP A 69 2.80 -4.39 3.98
CA ASP A 69 2.53 -4.53 5.40
C ASP A 69 3.19 -3.37 6.13
N VAL A 70 2.36 -2.53 6.75
CA VAL A 70 2.81 -1.35 7.47
C VAL A 70 2.67 -1.59 8.96
N ALA A 71 3.79 -1.54 9.66
CA ALA A 71 3.80 -1.55 11.11
C ALA A 71 4.19 -0.16 11.59
N GLY A 72 3.45 0.38 12.55
CA GLY A 72 3.69 1.73 13.01
C GLY A 72 3.52 1.88 14.50
N VAL A 73 4.22 2.87 15.06
CA VAL A 73 4.10 3.26 16.45
C VAL A 73 4.26 4.77 16.58
N ASP A 74 3.38 5.40 17.37
CA ASP A 74 3.50 6.82 17.65
C ASP A 74 4.74 7.06 18.51
N ILE A 75 5.59 7.97 18.06
CA ILE A 75 6.81 8.34 18.77
C ILE A 75 6.73 9.75 19.34
N ASP A 76 5.76 10.53 18.94
CA ASP A 76 5.60 11.92 19.39
C ASP A 76 4.13 12.30 19.23
N GLU A 77 3.35 12.06 20.28
CA GLU A 77 1.91 12.34 20.24
C GLU A 77 1.62 13.84 20.09
N GLU A 78 2.45 14.67 20.70
CA GLU A 78 2.25 16.11 20.66
C GLU A 78 2.34 16.64 19.21
N HIS A 79 3.28 16.13 18.43
CA HIS A 79 3.47 16.53 17.04
C HIS A 79 2.85 15.55 16.05
N GLU A 80 2.10 14.58 16.55
CA GLU A 80 1.41 13.59 15.72
C GLU A 80 2.34 12.91 14.71
N ARG A 81 3.46 12.37 15.22
CA ARG A 81 4.45 11.66 14.40
C ARG A 81 4.53 10.20 14.77
N ALA A 82 4.79 9.38 13.78
CA ALA A 82 4.95 7.94 13.94
C ALA A 82 6.20 7.46 13.22
N ALA A 83 6.79 6.41 13.77
CA ALA A 83 7.80 5.63 13.07
C ALA A 83 7.10 4.46 12.39
N LEU A 84 7.40 4.28 11.11
CA LEU A 84 6.72 3.31 10.28
C LEU A 84 7.73 2.41 9.59
N SER A 85 7.38 1.13 9.52
CA SER A 85 8.12 0.14 8.75
C SER A 85 7.18 -0.41 7.69
N VAL A 86 7.59 -0.38 6.45
CA VAL A 86 6.80 -0.92 5.34
C VAL A 86 7.57 -2.04 4.68
N VAL A 87 6.91 -3.18 4.53
CA VAL A 87 7.48 -4.34 3.86
C VAL A 87 6.58 -4.66 2.67
N VAL A 88 7.16 -4.82 1.49
CA VAL A 88 6.43 -5.17 0.28
C VAL A 88 6.78 -6.61 -0.09
N VAL A 89 5.77 -7.47 -0.14
CA VAL A 89 5.95 -8.88 -0.47
C VAL A 89 5.10 -9.24 -1.67
N SER A 90 5.58 -10.20 -2.46
CA SER A 90 4.83 -10.71 -3.60
C SER A 90 3.81 -11.75 -3.12
N GLU A 91 2.91 -12.15 -4.03
CA GLU A 91 1.92 -13.20 -3.76
C GLU A 91 2.58 -14.54 -3.40
N ARG A 92 3.84 -14.72 -3.75
CA ARG A 92 4.62 -15.93 -3.42
C ARG A 92 5.38 -15.78 -2.10
N GLY A 93 5.20 -14.66 -1.41
CA GLY A 93 5.88 -14.40 -0.14
C GLY A 93 7.31 -13.91 -0.28
N MET A 94 7.73 -13.52 -1.47
CA MET A 94 9.08 -13.00 -1.67
C MET A 94 9.16 -11.52 -1.29
N LEU A 95 10.20 -11.17 -0.54
CA LEU A 95 10.45 -9.77 -0.21
C LEU A 95 10.87 -9.00 -1.46
N ILE A 96 10.13 -7.94 -1.78
CA ILE A 96 10.45 -7.07 -2.91
C ILE A 96 11.27 -5.88 -2.45
N THR A 97 10.84 -5.21 -1.39
CA THR A 97 11.56 -4.08 -0.82
C THR A 97 11.01 -3.78 0.57
N HIS A 98 11.72 -2.95 1.31
CA HIS A 98 11.25 -2.44 2.59
C HIS A 98 11.85 -1.05 2.82
N TRP A 99 11.19 -0.28 3.67
CA TRP A 99 11.74 1.00 4.10
C TRP A 99 11.19 1.37 5.48
N VAL A 100 11.87 2.31 6.10
CA VAL A 100 11.46 2.91 7.38
C VAL A 100 11.24 4.39 7.14
N ARG A 101 10.22 4.93 7.76
CA ARG A 101 9.87 6.33 7.58
C ARG A 101 9.37 6.92 8.90
N ILE A 102 9.71 8.18 9.14
CA ILE A 102 9.05 8.99 10.15
C ILE A 102 8.04 9.87 9.41
N SER A 103 6.78 9.78 9.78
CA SER A 103 5.72 10.55 9.14
C SER A 103 4.88 11.29 10.16
N SER A 104 4.42 12.48 9.80
CA SER A 104 3.48 13.25 10.60
C SER A 104 2.16 13.39 9.86
N VAL A 105 1.10 13.71 10.59
CA VAL A 105 -0.22 13.94 9.98
C VAL A 105 -0.14 15.06 8.93
N ASP A 106 0.67 16.09 9.19
CA ASP A 106 0.78 17.24 8.28
C ASP A 106 1.45 16.90 6.94
N ASN A 107 2.38 15.93 6.94
CA ASN A 107 3.15 15.59 5.75
C ASN A 107 2.73 14.27 5.12
N VAL A 108 1.66 13.70 5.60
CA VAL A 108 1.28 12.33 5.23
C VAL A 108 0.99 12.18 3.73
N GLY A 109 0.37 13.17 3.12
CA GLY A 109 0.04 13.10 1.69
C GLY A 109 1.28 13.00 0.82
N LYS A 110 2.27 13.84 1.10
CA LYS A 110 3.54 13.81 0.38
C LYS A 110 4.27 12.50 0.63
N ASN A 111 4.27 12.05 1.88
CA ASN A 111 4.98 10.81 2.25
C ASN A 111 4.37 9.60 1.53
N GLY A 112 3.05 9.53 1.44
CA GLY A 112 2.38 8.46 0.71
C GLY A 112 2.76 8.44 -0.77
N GLN A 113 2.80 9.61 -1.41
CA GLN A 113 3.18 9.71 -2.82
C GLN A 113 4.64 9.34 -3.05
N ASP A 114 5.55 9.85 -2.21
CA ASP A 114 6.98 9.54 -2.33
C ASP A 114 7.23 8.04 -2.19
N ASP A 115 6.53 7.41 -1.25
CA ASP A 115 6.71 5.99 -0.98
C ASP A 115 6.07 5.12 -2.07
N LEU A 116 4.97 5.58 -2.67
CA LEU A 116 4.40 4.91 -3.83
C LEU A 116 5.41 4.87 -4.98
N HIS A 117 6.10 5.99 -5.25
CA HIS A 117 7.13 6.03 -6.28
C HIS A 117 8.29 5.10 -5.96
N LYS A 118 8.70 5.06 -4.70
CA LYS A 118 9.77 4.15 -4.25
C LYS A 118 9.38 2.69 -4.49
N MET A 119 8.17 2.33 -4.13
CA MET A 119 7.65 0.99 -4.32
C MET A 119 7.57 0.64 -5.80
N ASP A 120 7.06 1.56 -6.63
CA ASP A 120 6.92 1.33 -8.06
C ASP A 120 8.27 1.01 -8.70
N ARG A 121 9.31 1.78 -8.36
CA ARG A 121 10.65 1.51 -8.88
C ARG A 121 11.16 0.14 -8.45
N ALA A 122 10.89 -0.27 -7.21
CA ALA A 122 11.32 -1.56 -6.71
C ALA A 122 10.60 -2.71 -7.43
N ILE A 123 9.30 -2.56 -7.67
CA ILE A 123 8.52 -3.56 -8.40
C ILE A 123 9.01 -3.68 -9.84
N GLN A 124 9.27 -2.55 -10.50
CA GLN A 124 9.77 -2.58 -11.87
C GLN A 124 11.13 -3.27 -11.96
N ARG A 125 12.01 -3.04 -10.99
CA ARG A 125 13.30 -3.73 -10.94
C ARG A 125 13.13 -5.23 -10.72
N ALA A 126 12.20 -5.63 -9.87
CA ALA A 126 11.92 -7.04 -9.61
C ALA A 126 11.39 -7.75 -10.84
N LYS A 127 10.59 -7.07 -11.67
CA LYS A 127 10.04 -7.64 -12.89
C LYS A 127 11.10 -7.87 -13.98
N ARG A 128 12.22 -7.16 -13.91
CA ARG A 128 13.29 -7.30 -14.90
C ARG A 128 14.25 -8.44 -14.62
N ARG A 129 14.12 -9.06 -13.47
CA ARG A 129 15.02 -10.17 -13.08
C ARG A 129 14.59 -11.51 -13.64
#